data_3a91e52ba7834885c3bae542e5d7cccd
#
_entry.id   3a91e52ba7834885c3bae542e5d7cccd
#
_cell.length_a   1.000
_cell.length_b   1.000
_cell.length_c   1.000
_cell.angle_alpha   90.00
_cell.angle_beta   90.00
_cell.angle_gamma   90.00
#
_symmetry.space_group_name_H-M   'P 1'
#
loop_
_entity.id
_entity.type
_entity.pdbx_description
1 polymer ?
#
loop_
_entity_poly.entity_id
_entity_poly.type
_entity_poly.pdbx_seq_one_letter_code
_entity_poly.pdbx_strand_id
1 'polypeptide(L)'
;MTLQAPRTSEFTFQSAVHSAHVLQCLNEQREQDVLCDVTVVVEDQSFRAHCSVLASCSEYFNSRVAGVTRQNPIITLPDEVTVKGFEPLLQFAYTSKLLFTKENIHAIHSSAAFLGFHDLESACFDFLIPKFSEGKSTSQEVRHRAIYVYCTFSSLCCLFD
;
A
#
# COMPACT_ATOMS: atom_id res chain seq x y z
N MET A 1 -50.69 2.29 -33.82
CA MET A 1 -50.14 1.33 -32.83
C MET A 1 -48.64 1.59 -32.70
N THR A 2 -48.26 2.27 -31.66
CA THR A 2 -46.84 2.56 -31.36
C THR A 2 -46.27 1.38 -30.58
N LEU A 3 -45.42 0.59 -31.24
CA LEU A 3 -44.67 -0.47 -30.59
C LEU A 3 -43.60 0.20 -29.71
N GLN A 4 -43.86 0.27 -28.38
CA GLN A 4 -42.83 0.61 -27.44
C GLN A 4 -41.82 -0.54 -27.41
N ALA A 5 -40.54 -0.23 -27.69
CA ALA A 5 -39.45 -1.16 -27.50
C ALA A 5 -39.39 -1.61 -26.03
N PRO A 6 -39.09 -2.89 -25.74
CA PRO A 6 -39.00 -3.35 -24.38
C PRO A 6 -37.91 -2.57 -23.67
N ARG A 7 -38.25 -1.94 -22.52
CA ARG A 7 -37.25 -1.35 -21.64
C ARG A 7 -36.41 -2.50 -21.06
N THR A 8 -35.20 -2.65 -21.54
CA THR A 8 -34.22 -3.54 -20.93
C THR A 8 -33.89 -2.95 -19.57
N SER A 9 -34.33 -3.63 -18.50
CA SER A 9 -33.95 -3.26 -17.15
C SER A 9 -32.54 -3.79 -16.90
N GLU A 10 -31.56 -2.90 -16.76
CA GLU A 10 -30.20 -3.25 -16.37
C GLU A 10 -30.09 -3.19 -14.86
N PHE A 11 -29.46 -4.20 -14.28
CA PHE A 11 -29.18 -4.28 -12.85
C PHE A 11 -27.68 -4.42 -12.63
N THR A 12 -27.13 -3.57 -11.75
CA THR A 12 -25.73 -3.64 -11.35
C THR A 12 -25.65 -4.15 -9.91
N PHE A 13 -24.87 -5.18 -9.69
CA PHE A 13 -24.49 -5.63 -8.35
C PHE A 13 -23.08 -5.16 -8.02
N GLN A 14 -22.92 -4.48 -6.87
CA GLN A 14 -21.60 -4.05 -6.38
C GLN A 14 -21.37 -4.70 -5.01
N SER A 15 -20.25 -5.41 -4.89
CA SER A 15 -19.82 -6.02 -3.63
C SER A 15 -18.92 -5.06 -2.85
N ALA A 16 -19.29 -4.75 -1.62
CA ALA A 16 -18.49 -3.92 -0.73
C ALA A 16 -17.25 -4.66 -0.15
N VAL A 17 -17.22 -5.98 -0.23
CA VAL A 17 -16.19 -6.81 0.43
C VAL A 17 -15.27 -7.53 -0.56
N HIS A 18 -15.62 -7.58 -1.84
CA HIS A 18 -14.89 -8.38 -2.83
C HIS A 18 -13.42 -7.94 -2.99
N SER A 19 -13.16 -6.64 -3.08
CA SER A 19 -11.81 -6.10 -3.23
C SER A 19 -10.91 -6.43 -2.03
N ALA A 20 -11.46 -6.30 -0.82
CA ALA A 20 -10.74 -6.65 0.41
C ALA A 20 -10.43 -8.15 0.47
N HIS A 21 -11.38 -9.00 0.05
CA HIS A 21 -11.19 -10.44 0.01
C HIS A 21 -10.09 -10.83 -1.00
N VAL A 22 -10.11 -10.27 -2.21
CA VAL A 22 -9.07 -10.53 -3.22
C VAL A 22 -7.70 -10.13 -2.70
N LEU A 23 -7.58 -8.96 -2.07
CA LEU A 23 -6.31 -8.49 -1.52
C LEU A 23 -5.80 -9.40 -0.39
N GLN A 24 -6.71 -9.87 0.47
CA GLN A 24 -6.37 -10.85 1.51
C GLN A 24 -5.82 -12.16 0.90
N CYS A 25 -6.48 -12.71 -0.12
CA CYS A 25 -6.00 -13.91 -0.80
C CYS A 25 -4.61 -13.70 -1.44
N LEU A 26 -4.37 -12.53 -2.03
CA LEU A 26 -3.05 -12.19 -2.58
C LEU A 26 -1.98 -12.08 -1.49
N ASN A 27 -2.33 -11.58 -0.29
CA ASN A 27 -1.39 -11.57 0.83
C ASN A 27 -1.04 -12.98 1.31
N GLU A 28 -2.04 -13.86 1.44
CA GLU A 28 -1.83 -15.27 1.79
C GLU A 28 -0.95 -15.99 0.76
N GLN A 29 -1.16 -15.75 -0.53
CA GLN A 29 -0.29 -16.24 -1.60
C GLN A 29 1.14 -15.72 -1.45
N ARG A 30 1.33 -14.43 -1.17
CA ARG A 30 2.65 -13.83 -0.94
C ARG A 30 3.38 -14.49 0.22
N GLU A 31 2.71 -14.69 1.35
CA GLU A 31 3.28 -15.31 2.55
C GLU A 31 3.71 -16.77 2.32
N GLN A 32 3.05 -17.44 1.38
CA GLN A 32 3.36 -18.82 0.98
C GLN A 32 4.28 -18.90 -0.26
N ASP A 33 4.78 -17.77 -0.76
CA ASP A 33 5.54 -17.67 -2.03
C ASP A 33 4.80 -18.26 -3.24
N VAL A 34 3.47 -18.19 -3.23
CA VAL A 34 2.63 -18.67 -4.32
C VAL A 34 2.42 -17.55 -5.33
N LEU A 35 2.68 -17.85 -6.61
CA LEU A 35 2.54 -16.94 -7.74
C LEU A 35 3.38 -15.63 -7.61
N CYS A 36 4.28 -15.54 -6.65
CA CYS A 36 5.20 -14.42 -6.56
C CYS A 36 6.16 -14.42 -7.76
N ASP A 37 6.20 -13.31 -8.47
CA ASP A 37 6.94 -13.16 -9.72
C ASP A 37 8.01 -12.06 -9.68
N VAL A 38 8.28 -11.50 -8.49
CA VAL A 38 9.36 -10.52 -8.27
C VAL A 38 10.02 -10.74 -6.91
N THR A 39 11.34 -10.47 -6.87
CA THR A 39 12.10 -10.37 -5.62
C THR A 39 12.58 -8.95 -5.45
N VAL A 40 12.23 -8.31 -4.33
CA VAL A 40 12.74 -7.00 -3.95
C VAL A 40 13.82 -7.19 -2.90
N VAL A 41 15.00 -6.63 -3.15
CA VAL A 41 16.14 -6.65 -2.21
C VAL A 41 16.28 -5.27 -1.58
N VAL A 42 16.24 -5.22 -0.26
CA VAL A 42 16.38 -4.01 0.54
C VAL A 42 17.44 -4.28 1.61
N GLU A 43 18.51 -3.50 1.59
CA GLU A 43 19.69 -3.80 2.41
C GLU A 43 20.13 -5.25 2.13
N ASP A 44 20.22 -6.10 3.14
CA ASP A 44 20.58 -7.51 3.00
C ASP A 44 19.38 -8.48 3.02
N GLN A 45 18.16 -7.96 2.89
CA GLN A 45 16.93 -8.76 2.96
C GLN A 45 16.22 -8.85 1.61
N SER A 46 15.66 -10.01 1.33
CA SER A 46 14.90 -10.30 0.12
C SER A 46 13.43 -10.49 0.44
N PHE A 47 12.57 -9.84 -0.32
CA PHE A 47 11.11 -9.89 -0.18
C PHE A 47 10.49 -10.43 -1.46
N ARG A 48 9.70 -11.49 -1.35
CA ARG A 48 8.92 -12.02 -2.48
C ARG A 48 7.59 -11.27 -2.57
N ALA A 49 7.19 -10.94 -3.80
CA ALA A 49 5.95 -10.21 -4.05
C ALA A 49 5.39 -10.51 -5.45
N HIS A 50 4.24 -9.88 -5.76
CA HIS A 50 3.63 -9.90 -7.08
C HIS A 50 3.90 -8.56 -7.78
N CYS A 51 4.47 -8.59 -8.99
CA CYS A 51 4.72 -7.39 -9.80
C CYS A 51 3.48 -6.51 -9.93
N SER A 52 2.32 -7.14 -10.18
CA SER A 52 1.06 -6.42 -10.37
C SER A 52 0.63 -5.64 -9.12
N VAL A 53 0.82 -6.20 -7.93
CA VAL A 53 0.46 -5.52 -6.67
C VAL A 53 1.39 -4.35 -6.41
N LEU A 54 2.72 -4.56 -6.52
CA LEU A 54 3.70 -3.49 -6.32
C LEU A 54 3.52 -2.34 -7.33
N ALA A 55 3.33 -2.67 -8.61
CA ALA A 55 3.13 -1.68 -9.66
C ALA A 55 1.84 -0.87 -9.48
N SER A 56 0.81 -1.47 -8.89
CA SER A 56 -0.46 -0.79 -8.60
C SER A 56 -0.36 0.19 -7.43
N CYS A 57 0.59 0.00 -6.52
CA CYS A 57 0.74 0.81 -5.31
C CYS A 57 1.86 1.86 -5.42
N SER A 58 2.82 1.66 -6.33
CA SER A 58 4.08 2.41 -6.36
C SER A 58 4.46 2.78 -7.78
N GLU A 59 4.68 4.06 -8.02
CA GLU A 59 5.16 4.57 -9.32
C GLU A 59 6.57 4.05 -9.64
N TYR A 60 7.43 3.93 -8.64
CA TYR A 60 8.77 3.37 -8.79
C TYR A 60 8.71 1.93 -9.33
N PHE A 61 7.90 1.08 -8.74
CA PHE A 61 7.76 -0.29 -9.21
C PHE A 61 7.05 -0.35 -10.56
N ASN A 62 6.01 0.44 -10.78
CA ASN A 62 5.30 0.48 -12.05
C ASN A 62 6.28 0.79 -13.21
N SER A 63 7.12 1.81 -13.06
CA SER A 63 8.11 2.18 -14.08
C SER A 63 9.20 1.11 -14.29
N ARG A 64 9.53 0.34 -13.26
CA ARG A 64 10.58 -0.69 -13.31
C ARG A 64 10.11 -2.02 -13.88
N VAL A 65 8.85 -2.41 -13.64
CA VAL A 65 8.30 -3.65 -14.17
C VAL A 65 7.64 -3.49 -15.54
N ALA A 66 7.25 -2.26 -15.91
CA ALA A 66 6.73 -1.98 -17.24
C ALA A 66 7.79 -2.27 -18.31
N GLY A 67 7.54 -3.27 -19.14
CA GLY A 67 8.46 -3.67 -20.21
C GLY A 67 9.54 -4.70 -19.82
N VAL A 68 9.52 -5.22 -18.58
CA VAL A 68 10.41 -6.31 -18.20
C VAL A 68 9.86 -7.63 -18.77
N THR A 69 10.57 -8.17 -19.74
CA THR A 69 10.29 -9.49 -20.34
C THR A 69 10.89 -10.66 -19.53
N ARG A 70 11.65 -10.35 -18.50
CA ARG A 70 12.33 -11.35 -17.66
C ARG A 70 11.35 -11.93 -16.66
N GLN A 71 11.31 -13.25 -16.59
CA GLN A 71 10.60 -13.94 -15.51
C GLN A 71 11.35 -13.75 -14.18
N ASN A 72 10.62 -13.43 -13.12
CA ASN A 72 11.13 -13.22 -11.77
C ASN A 72 12.29 -12.19 -11.69
N PRO A 73 12.07 -10.90 -12.04
CA PRO A 73 13.08 -9.88 -11.88
C PRO A 73 13.48 -9.71 -10.42
N ILE A 74 14.75 -9.41 -10.21
CA ILE A 74 15.28 -9.00 -8.91
C ILE A 74 15.47 -7.48 -8.97
N ILE A 75 14.80 -6.76 -8.07
CA ILE A 75 14.85 -5.31 -7.94
C ILE A 75 15.55 -4.97 -6.63
N THR A 76 16.80 -4.49 -6.73
CA THR A 76 17.53 -3.98 -5.57
C THR A 76 17.18 -2.51 -5.36
N LEU A 77 16.70 -2.18 -4.17
CA LEU A 77 16.41 -0.80 -3.80
C LEU A 77 17.69 -0.10 -3.32
N PRO A 78 17.78 1.23 -3.51
CA PRO A 78 18.94 1.98 -3.05
C PRO A 78 18.94 2.18 -1.53
N ASP A 79 20.08 2.62 -1.00
CA ASP A 79 20.31 2.76 0.46
C ASP A 79 19.38 3.75 1.16
N GLU A 80 18.71 4.64 0.41
CA GLU A 80 17.71 5.55 0.92
C GLU A 80 16.44 4.83 1.41
N VAL A 81 16.22 3.60 0.96
CA VAL A 81 15.09 2.77 1.36
C VAL A 81 15.59 1.68 2.29
N THR A 82 15.25 1.78 3.55
CA THR A 82 15.62 0.79 4.56
C THR A 82 14.55 -0.28 4.74
N VAL A 83 14.92 -1.45 5.24
CA VAL A 83 13.97 -2.52 5.61
C VAL A 83 12.88 -1.99 6.54
N LYS A 84 13.26 -1.16 7.52
CA LYS A 84 12.34 -0.55 8.49
C LYS A 84 11.27 0.34 7.84
N GLY A 85 11.59 0.96 6.70
CA GLY A 85 10.64 1.75 5.92
C GLY A 85 9.87 0.92 4.92
N PHE A 86 10.52 -0.04 4.25
CA PHE A 86 9.94 -0.82 3.16
C PHE A 86 8.96 -1.90 3.63
N GLU A 87 9.32 -2.67 4.65
CA GLU A 87 8.49 -3.80 5.11
C GLU A 87 7.06 -3.38 5.50
N PRO A 88 6.83 -2.27 6.25
CA PRO A 88 5.48 -1.77 6.49
C PRO A 88 4.74 -1.34 5.22
N LEU A 89 5.43 -0.77 4.22
CA LEU A 89 4.84 -0.40 2.94
C LEU A 89 4.44 -1.63 2.13
N LEU A 90 5.25 -2.68 2.16
CA LEU A 90 4.90 -3.96 1.56
C LEU A 90 3.66 -4.56 2.21
N GLN A 91 3.58 -4.54 3.54
CA GLN A 91 2.37 -4.95 4.27
C GLN A 91 1.16 -4.10 3.89
N PHE A 92 1.34 -2.79 3.78
CA PHE A 92 0.27 -1.88 3.36
C PHE A 92 -0.25 -2.21 1.95
N ALA A 93 0.64 -2.51 1.00
CA ALA A 93 0.26 -2.87 -0.36
C ALA A 93 -0.70 -4.08 -0.44
N TYR A 94 -0.62 -5.00 0.52
CA TYR A 94 -1.46 -6.21 0.56
C TYR A 94 -2.60 -6.17 1.57
N THR A 95 -2.58 -5.24 2.52
CA THR A 95 -3.55 -5.25 3.63
C THR A 95 -4.31 -3.94 3.79
N SER A 96 -3.89 -2.89 3.10
CA SER A 96 -4.37 -1.51 3.29
C SER A 96 -4.22 -1.01 4.74
N LYS A 97 -3.32 -1.63 5.52
CA LYS A 97 -3.05 -1.29 6.91
C LYS A 97 -1.59 -0.92 7.08
N LEU A 98 -1.34 0.21 7.73
CA LEU A 98 -0.01 0.70 7.98
C LEU A 98 0.17 0.97 9.48
N LEU A 99 1.16 0.33 10.09
CA LEU A 99 1.48 0.47 11.49
C LEU A 99 2.62 1.46 11.67
N PHE A 100 2.33 2.59 12.32
CA PHE A 100 3.32 3.61 12.67
C PHE A 100 3.77 3.47 14.11
N THR A 101 5.07 3.61 14.31
CA THR A 101 5.71 3.77 15.63
C THR A 101 6.64 4.98 15.59
N LYS A 102 7.12 5.42 16.75
CA LYS A 102 8.14 6.49 16.82
C LYS A 102 9.41 6.13 16.08
N GLU A 103 9.74 4.85 16.08
CA GLU A 103 10.98 4.33 15.53
C GLU A 103 10.92 4.16 13.99
N ASN A 104 9.72 3.99 13.41
CA ASN A 104 9.61 3.67 11.98
C ASN A 104 8.98 4.78 11.12
N ILE A 105 8.26 5.74 11.72
CA ILE A 105 7.48 6.72 10.95
C ILE A 105 8.32 7.53 9.95
N HIS A 106 9.53 7.95 10.32
CA HIS A 106 10.41 8.69 9.41
C HIS A 106 10.93 7.82 8.28
N ALA A 107 11.29 6.56 8.58
CA ALA A 107 11.74 5.61 7.57
C ALA A 107 10.62 5.27 6.58
N ILE A 108 9.39 5.05 7.09
CA ILE A 108 8.21 4.82 6.24
C ILE A 108 7.94 6.04 5.35
N HIS A 109 7.95 7.26 5.92
CA HIS A 109 7.72 8.48 5.17
C HIS A 109 8.74 8.66 4.03
N SER A 110 10.04 8.53 4.33
CA SER A 110 11.09 8.65 3.33
C SER A 110 10.98 7.58 2.25
N SER A 111 10.74 6.32 2.63
CA SER A 111 10.56 5.22 1.70
C SER A 111 9.31 5.36 0.83
N ALA A 112 8.19 5.82 1.41
CA ALA A 112 6.95 6.06 0.68
C ALA A 112 7.11 7.17 -0.36
N ALA A 113 7.77 8.26 0.00
CA ALA A 113 8.07 9.37 -0.91
C ALA A 113 8.98 8.91 -2.06
N PHE A 114 10.05 8.17 -1.75
CA PHE A 114 10.97 7.65 -2.76
C PHE A 114 10.30 6.67 -3.73
N LEU A 115 9.51 5.75 -3.19
CA LEU A 115 8.84 4.71 -3.97
C LEU A 115 7.56 5.18 -4.67
N GLY A 116 7.09 6.40 -4.40
CA GLY A 116 5.89 6.95 -5.01
C GLY A 116 4.62 6.19 -4.62
N PHE A 117 4.43 5.97 -3.31
CA PHE A 117 3.17 5.47 -2.76
C PHE A 117 2.18 6.62 -2.64
N HIS A 118 1.50 6.96 -3.73
CA HIS A 118 0.60 8.12 -3.80
C HIS A 118 -0.65 7.99 -2.93
N ASP A 119 -1.06 6.76 -2.61
CA ASP A 119 -2.20 6.49 -1.73
C ASP A 119 -1.91 6.86 -0.26
N LEU A 120 -0.63 7.05 0.08
CA LEU A 120 -0.23 7.56 1.38
C LEU A 120 -0.09 9.07 1.30
N GLU A 121 -1.17 9.78 1.60
CA GLU A 121 -1.20 11.24 1.58
C GLU A 121 -0.14 11.83 2.51
N SER A 122 0.64 12.78 1.99
CA SER A 122 1.61 13.53 2.79
C SER A 122 0.97 14.19 4.01
N ALA A 123 -0.30 14.59 3.91
CA ALA A 123 -1.07 15.12 5.04
C ALA A 123 -1.16 14.16 6.24
N CYS A 124 -1.20 12.84 6.00
CA CYS A 124 -1.17 11.85 7.06
C CYS A 124 0.15 11.88 7.82
N PHE A 125 1.27 11.98 7.11
CA PHE A 125 2.60 12.08 7.73
C PHE A 125 2.81 13.42 8.43
N ASP A 126 2.37 14.52 7.83
CA ASP A 126 2.44 15.87 8.43
C ASP A 126 1.67 15.95 9.75
N PHE A 127 0.58 15.20 9.87
CA PHE A 127 -0.19 15.11 11.09
C PHE A 127 0.43 14.19 12.15
N LEU A 128 1.03 13.08 11.74
CA LEU A 128 1.53 12.04 12.65
C LEU A 128 2.94 12.33 13.16
N ILE A 129 3.86 12.83 12.32
CA ILE A 129 5.23 13.09 12.68
C ILE A 129 5.34 14.04 13.90
N PRO A 130 4.64 15.19 13.98
CA PRO A 130 4.65 16.05 15.16
C PRO A 130 4.18 15.33 16.42
N LYS A 131 3.13 14.50 16.33
CA LYS A 131 2.59 13.76 17.48
C LYS A 131 3.56 12.74 18.06
N PHE A 132 4.43 12.17 17.22
CA PHE A 132 5.49 11.28 17.70
C PHE A 132 6.71 12.05 18.23
N SER A 133 6.90 13.30 17.79
CA SER A 133 8.04 14.16 18.19
C SER A 133 7.81 14.88 19.51
N GLU A 134 6.57 15.18 19.90
CA GLU A 134 6.21 15.95 21.11
C GLU A 134 6.37 15.17 22.43
N GLY A 135 6.92 13.98 22.42
CA GLY A 135 7.14 13.16 23.61
C GLY A 135 8.35 13.55 24.45
N LYS A 136 8.50 14.83 24.88
CA LYS A 136 9.35 15.22 25.99
C LYS A 136 8.50 15.33 27.26
N SER A 137 8.84 14.41 28.19
CA SER A 137 8.50 14.35 29.61
C SER A 137 7.06 14.03 30.03
N THR A 138 6.85 12.80 30.40
CA THR A 138 6.65 12.39 31.81
C THR A 138 6.76 10.89 31.89
N SER A 139 7.52 10.44 32.88
CA SER A 139 7.71 9.03 33.22
C SER A 139 6.37 8.40 33.58
N GLN A 140 5.76 7.75 32.65
CA GLN A 140 4.72 6.74 32.85
C GLN A 140 4.74 5.82 31.64
N GLU A 141 4.88 4.56 31.92
CA GLU A 141 4.78 3.36 31.11
C GLU A 141 4.01 3.57 29.79
N VAL A 142 4.70 3.99 28.74
CA VAL A 142 4.11 4.07 27.41
C VAL A 142 4.16 2.66 26.83
N ARG A 143 3.14 1.88 27.10
CA ARG A 143 2.76 0.76 26.24
C ARG A 143 2.82 1.28 24.80
N HIS A 144 3.55 0.58 23.94
CA HIS A 144 3.61 0.87 22.51
C HIS A 144 2.18 0.99 21.95
N ARG A 145 1.68 2.20 21.88
CA ARG A 145 0.36 2.46 21.34
C ARG A 145 0.52 2.58 19.84
N ALA A 146 0.33 1.47 19.16
CA ALA A 146 0.16 1.46 17.71
C ALA A 146 -1.04 2.35 17.35
N ILE A 147 -0.83 3.33 16.49
CA ILE A 147 -1.90 4.18 15.97
C ILE A 147 -2.26 3.63 14.59
N TYR A 148 -3.48 3.13 14.46
CA TYR A 148 -4.04 2.75 13.17
C TYR A 148 -4.74 3.99 12.57
N VAL A 149 -4.24 4.43 11.43
CA VAL A 149 -4.89 5.50 10.68
C VAL A 149 -5.73 4.84 9.59
N TYR A 150 -7.03 5.00 9.68
CA TYR A 150 -7.94 4.64 8.60
C TYR A 150 -8.10 5.85 7.69
N CYS A 151 -7.41 5.87 6.56
CA CYS A 151 -7.75 6.80 5.49
C CYS A 151 -9.05 6.30 4.86
N THR A 152 -10.16 6.91 5.25
CA THR A 152 -11.42 6.70 4.54
C THR A 152 -11.34 7.48 3.24
N PHE A 153 -11.17 6.77 2.12
CA PHE A 153 -11.46 7.28 0.79
C PHE A 153 -12.95 7.59 0.70
N SER A 154 -13.35 8.74 1.21
CA SER A 154 -14.66 9.32 0.98
C SER A 154 -14.45 10.68 0.32
N SER A 155 -14.65 10.73 -0.97
CA SER A 155 -14.66 11.91 -1.85
C SER A 155 -13.51 12.02 -2.84
N LEU A 156 -13.51 11.18 -3.86
CA LEU A 156 -12.99 11.59 -5.18
C LEU A 156 -13.53 10.67 -6.28
N CYS A 157 -14.82 10.36 -6.23
CA CYS A 157 -15.53 9.71 -7.33
C CYS A 157 -16.74 10.54 -7.78
N CYS A 158 -16.56 11.87 -7.86
CA CYS A 158 -17.54 12.76 -8.46
C CYS A 158 -16.83 13.93 -9.14
N LEU A 159 -16.14 13.67 -10.26
CA LEU A 159 -15.78 14.69 -11.25
C LEU A 159 -15.24 14.02 -12.52
N PHE A 160 -16.13 13.36 -13.24
CA PHE A 160 -16.08 13.21 -14.69
C PHE A 160 -17.52 12.96 -15.17
N ASP A 161 -18.25 14.05 -15.37
CA ASP A 161 -19.28 14.16 -16.40
C ASP A 161 -18.63 14.71 -17.68
#